data_290a0d7a0c0918b0646a29f87d5541bf
#
_entry.id   290a0d7a0c0918b0646a29f87d5541bf
#
_cell.length_a   1.000
_cell.length_b   1.000
_cell.length_c   1.000
_cell.angle_alpha   90.00
_cell.angle_beta   90.00
_cell.angle_gamma   90.00
#
_symmetry.space_group_name_H-M   'P 1'
#
loop_
_entity.id
_entity.type
_entity.pdbx_description
1 polymer ?
#
loop_
_entity_poly.entity_id
_entity_poly.type
_entity_poly.pdbx_seq_one_letter_code
_entity_poly.pdbx_strand_id
1 'polypeptide(L)'
;MAGVLVEAKRHNNMSHIKSKDTTPEIIFRKALWHCGIRYRKNYKKLPGTPDIAITKRKIAIFVDGDFWHARNHQDKPGEQIKTNRGYWVPKLSRNVERDKEVNDALLAEGWLVLRFWESDIKKDVMKCVREIEKYL
;
A
#
# COMPACT_ATOMS: atom_id res chain seq x y z
N MET A 1 -6.43 9.70 11.13
CA MET A 1 -6.79 9.35 11.31
C MET A 1 -7.21 9.43 11.42
N ALA A 2 -7.17 9.12 11.17
CA ALA A 2 -7.71 8.99 11.31
C ALA A 2 -7.72 8.81 11.61
N GLY A 3 -7.70 8.40 11.63
CA GLY A 3 -7.97 8.03 11.95
C GLY A 3 -7.65 7.71 12.61
N VAL A 4 -7.88 7.58 12.73
CA VAL A 4 -7.75 6.86 13.37
C VAL A 4 -8.04 6.81 14.17
N LEU A 5 -8.77 6.36 14.82
CA LEU A 5 -9.39 6.10 15.55
C LEU A 5 -9.60 6.27 16.52
N VAL A 6 -10.18 6.02 17.15
CA VAL A 6 -10.65 5.75 17.97
C VAL A 6 -10.97 5.54 18.82
N GLU A 7 -11.68 4.96 19.49
CA GLU A 7 -12.28 4.42 20.17
C GLU A 7 -12.63 4.09 20.88
N ALA A 8 -12.77 3.83 21.11
CA ALA A 8 -13.51 3.23 21.56
C ALA A 8 -13.73 3.24 21.95
N LYS A 9 -13.72 3.60 22.01
CA LYS A 9 -13.62 3.38 21.97
C LYS A 9 -12.68 3.41 21.95
N ARG A 10 -11.85 4.00 22.36
CA ARG A 10 -10.97 3.80 22.14
C ARG A 10 -10.10 3.13 22.24
N HIS A 11 -10.03 2.97 22.90
CA HIS A 11 -9.26 1.99 22.52
C HIS A 11 -9.23 1.35 21.19
N ASN A 12 -9.61 1.59 21.20
CA ASN A 12 -9.69 1.09 20.23
C ASN A 12 -9.51 1.44 18.93
N ASN A 13 -9.04 2.20 18.95
CA ASN A 13 -8.84 2.65 17.63
C ASN A 13 -7.93 1.80 16.79
N MET A 14 -6.81 1.37 17.32
CA MET A 14 -5.88 0.47 16.60
C MET A 14 -6.56 -0.81 16.15
N SER A 15 -7.51 -1.30 16.91
CA SER A 15 -8.23 -2.52 16.55
C SER A 15 -9.14 -2.35 15.34
N HIS A 16 -9.38 -1.10 14.93
CA HIS A 16 -10.23 -0.81 13.76
C HIS A 16 -9.44 -0.49 12.50
N ILE A 17 -8.11 -0.46 12.59
CA ILE A 17 -7.26 -0.22 11.43
C ILE A 17 -7.15 -1.52 10.64
N LYS A 18 -7.55 -1.47 9.39
CA LYS A 18 -7.53 -2.63 8.51
C LYS A 18 -6.18 -2.75 7.81
N SER A 19 -5.66 -3.96 7.70
CA SER A 19 -4.46 -4.24 6.92
C SER A 19 -4.79 -4.57 5.46
N LYS A 20 -6.06 -4.83 5.16
CA LYS A 20 -6.53 -5.14 3.80
C LYS A 20 -7.95 -4.62 3.63
N ASP A 21 -8.38 -4.52 2.38
CA ASP A 21 -9.73 -4.05 2.04
C ASP A 21 -10.02 -2.66 2.62
N THR A 22 -8.99 -1.80 2.64
CA THR A 22 -9.15 -0.42 3.04
C THR A 22 -9.95 0.33 1.99
N THR A 23 -10.48 1.51 2.35
CA THR A 23 -11.26 2.32 1.41
C THR A 23 -10.50 2.62 0.12
N PRO A 24 -9.23 3.07 0.15
CA PRO A 24 -8.48 3.29 -1.09
C PRO A 24 -8.35 2.02 -1.94
N GLU A 25 -8.12 0.87 -1.32
CA GLU A 25 -8.00 -0.39 -2.04
C GLU A 25 -9.30 -0.73 -2.76
N ILE A 26 -10.43 -0.56 -2.08
CA ILE A 26 -11.75 -0.85 -2.66
C ILE A 26 -12.02 0.09 -3.84
N ILE A 27 -11.75 1.37 -3.68
CA ILE A 27 -11.93 2.37 -4.74
C ILE A 27 -11.10 1.99 -5.95
N PHE A 28 -9.84 1.62 -5.73
CA PHE A 28 -8.91 1.27 -6.80
C PHE A 28 -9.38 0.00 -7.54
N ARG A 29 -9.75 -1.03 -6.77
CA ARG A 29 -10.22 -2.28 -7.37
C ARG A 29 -11.46 -2.08 -8.23
N LYS A 30 -12.42 -1.29 -7.74
CA LYS A 30 -13.64 -1.00 -8.51
C LYS A 30 -13.33 -0.27 -9.80
N ALA A 31 -12.44 0.72 -9.74
CA ALA A 31 -12.05 1.47 -10.93
C ALA A 31 -11.39 0.57 -11.97
N LEU A 32 -10.50 -0.32 -11.54
CA LEU A 32 -9.85 -1.28 -12.42
C LEU A 32 -10.87 -2.21 -13.07
N TRP A 33 -11.80 -2.72 -12.29
CA TRP A 33 -12.83 -3.64 -12.79
C TRP A 33 -13.69 -2.97 -13.83
N HIS A 34 -14.11 -1.73 -13.59
CA HIS A 34 -14.91 -0.96 -14.56
C HIS A 34 -14.16 -0.71 -15.87
N CYS A 35 -12.84 -0.66 -15.81
CA CYS A 35 -12.02 -0.50 -17.02
C CYS A 35 -11.70 -1.83 -17.71
N GLY A 36 -12.32 -2.91 -17.27
CA GLY A 36 -12.13 -4.22 -17.88
C GLY A 36 -10.89 -4.97 -17.42
N ILE A 37 -10.21 -4.47 -16.41
CA ILE A 37 -8.99 -5.09 -15.89
C ILE A 37 -9.38 -6.13 -14.84
N ARG A 38 -8.93 -7.37 -15.04
CA ARG A 38 -9.21 -8.48 -14.13
C ARG A 38 -7.96 -8.79 -13.30
N TYR A 39 -8.16 -9.11 -12.02
CA TYR A 39 -7.08 -9.23 -11.05
C TYR A 39 -7.47 -10.17 -9.91
N ARG A 40 -6.49 -10.49 -9.07
CA ARG A 40 -6.70 -11.19 -7.81
C ARG A 40 -6.38 -10.22 -6.68
N LYS A 41 -7.24 -10.16 -5.67
CA LYS A 41 -7.03 -9.26 -4.53
C LYS A 41 -6.32 -10.00 -3.41
N ASN A 42 -5.51 -9.27 -2.64
CA ASN A 42 -4.80 -9.79 -1.46
C ASN A 42 -4.13 -11.14 -1.78
N TYR A 43 -3.25 -11.10 -2.78
CA TYR A 43 -2.69 -12.33 -3.37
C TYR A 43 -1.57 -12.91 -2.50
N LYS A 44 -1.91 -13.91 -1.69
CA LYS A 44 -0.99 -14.50 -0.70
C LYS A 44 0.09 -15.38 -1.31
N LYS A 45 -0.02 -15.75 -2.56
CA LYS A 45 0.96 -16.63 -3.21
C LYS A 45 2.27 -15.93 -3.56
N LEU A 46 2.35 -14.61 -3.39
CA LEU A 46 3.54 -13.84 -3.67
C LEU A 46 4.06 -13.16 -2.41
N PRO A 47 5.39 -12.90 -2.34
CA PRO A 47 5.97 -12.16 -1.22
C PRO A 47 5.26 -10.83 -1.02
N GLY A 48 5.03 -10.45 0.25
CA GLY A 48 4.40 -9.20 0.62
C GLY A 48 2.91 -9.14 0.43
N THR A 49 2.29 -10.20 -0.09
CA THR A 49 0.84 -10.26 -0.32
C THR A 49 0.34 -9.01 -1.06
N PRO A 50 0.64 -8.87 -2.36
CA PRO A 50 0.18 -7.70 -3.11
C PRO A 50 -1.32 -7.49 -2.96
N ASP A 51 -1.72 -6.23 -2.81
CA ASP A 51 -3.14 -5.89 -2.67
C ASP A 51 -3.92 -6.26 -3.93
N ILE A 52 -3.27 -6.12 -5.09
CA ILE A 52 -3.85 -6.46 -6.38
C ILE A 52 -2.77 -7.17 -7.19
N ALA A 53 -3.11 -8.31 -7.78
CA ALA A 53 -2.20 -9.03 -8.67
C ALA A 53 -2.87 -9.26 -10.01
N ILE A 54 -2.26 -8.76 -11.08
CA ILE A 54 -2.70 -9.03 -12.44
C ILE A 54 -1.84 -10.18 -12.93
N THR A 55 -2.26 -11.40 -12.60
CA THR A 55 -1.44 -12.60 -12.80
C THR A 55 -1.11 -12.86 -14.27
N LYS A 56 -2.03 -12.53 -15.15
CA LYS A 56 -1.86 -12.72 -16.60
C LYS A 56 -0.69 -11.90 -17.15
N ARG A 57 -0.39 -10.77 -16.52
CA ARG A 57 0.70 -9.86 -16.95
C ARG A 57 1.85 -9.84 -15.96
N LYS A 58 1.76 -10.59 -14.87
CA LYS A 58 2.75 -10.59 -13.80
C LYS A 58 2.99 -9.20 -13.24
N ILE A 59 1.92 -8.52 -12.89
CA ILE A 59 1.99 -7.19 -12.28
C ILE A 59 1.49 -7.30 -10.83
N ALA A 60 2.34 -6.91 -9.88
CA ALA A 60 1.99 -6.88 -8.46
C ALA A 60 1.81 -5.42 -8.06
N ILE A 61 0.65 -5.10 -7.48
CA ILE A 61 0.29 -3.74 -7.13
C ILE A 61 0.09 -3.63 -5.62
N PHE A 62 0.73 -2.66 -5.01
CA PHE A 62 0.61 -2.37 -3.59
C PHE A 62 -0.02 -0.99 -3.39
N VAL A 63 -0.91 -0.91 -2.40
CA VAL A 63 -1.51 0.34 -1.97
C VAL A 63 -0.88 0.69 -0.63
N ASP A 64 0.00 1.68 -0.62
CA ASP A 64 0.80 2.03 0.55
C ASP A 64 0.19 3.20 1.32
N GLY A 65 -0.02 3.01 2.63
CA GLY A 65 -0.43 4.10 3.51
C GLY A 65 0.72 5.10 3.65
N ASP A 66 0.43 6.38 3.47
CA ASP A 66 1.46 7.42 3.43
C ASP A 66 2.32 7.43 4.70
N PHE A 67 1.70 7.36 5.86
CA PHE A 67 2.44 7.39 7.13
C PHE A 67 3.28 6.12 7.34
N TRP A 68 2.66 4.94 7.16
CA TRP A 68 3.29 3.66 7.48
C TRP A 68 4.46 3.33 6.57
N HIS A 69 4.47 3.87 5.36
CA HIS A 69 5.54 3.64 4.40
C HIS A 69 6.43 4.87 4.24
N ALA A 70 6.30 5.82 5.17
CA ALA A 70 7.16 7.00 5.28
C ALA A 70 7.26 7.81 3.98
N ARG A 71 6.10 8.11 3.36
CA ARG A 71 6.08 8.90 2.13
C ARG A 71 6.88 10.20 2.29
N ASN A 72 7.75 10.48 1.32
CA ASN A 72 8.66 11.62 1.30
C ASN A 72 9.76 11.58 2.37
N HIS A 73 9.82 10.51 3.16
CA HIS A 73 10.81 10.37 4.23
C HIS A 73 11.47 8.99 4.21
N GLN A 74 11.51 8.32 3.03
CA GLN A 74 12.07 6.97 2.95
C GLN A 74 13.58 6.92 3.26
N ASP A 75 14.30 8.02 3.00
CA ASP A 75 15.73 8.11 3.31
C ASP A 75 15.98 8.21 4.80
N LYS A 76 15.09 8.87 5.52
CA LYS A 76 15.18 9.05 6.97
C LYS A 76 13.82 8.80 7.60
N PRO A 77 13.38 7.52 7.64
CA PRO A 77 12.04 7.21 8.15
C PRO A 77 11.82 7.75 9.56
N GLY A 78 10.73 8.46 9.72
CA GLY A 78 10.36 9.03 11.02
C GLY A 78 10.96 10.39 11.32
N GLU A 79 11.71 11.01 10.39
CA GLU A 79 12.32 12.32 10.64
C GLU A 79 11.28 13.40 10.96
N GLN A 80 10.06 13.26 10.47
CA GLN A 80 8.97 14.19 10.69
C GLN A 80 8.32 14.03 12.07
N ILE A 81 8.62 12.92 12.76
CA ILE A 81 7.98 12.59 14.03
C ILE A 81 8.64 13.39 15.15
N LYS A 82 7.82 14.04 15.98
CA LYS A 82 8.31 14.88 17.10
C LYS A 82 8.18 14.21 18.45
N THR A 83 7.24 13.28 18.60
CA THR A 83 6.99 12.59 19.87
C THR A 83 7.04 11.08 19.67
N ASN A 84 7.41 10.36 20.74
CA ASN A 84 7.51 8.90 20.72
C ASN A 84 8.41 8.38 19.59
N ARG A 85 9.51 9.08 19.34
CA ARG A 85 10.43 8.71 18.26
C ARG A 85 11.02 7.31 18.46
N GLY A 86 11.31 6.94 19.70
CA GLY A 86 11.86 5.61 19.99
C GLY A 86 10.92 4.48 19.65
N TYR A 87 9.63 4.78 19.54
CA TYR A 87 8.62 3.81 19.13
C TYR A 87 8.41 3.82 17.60
N TRP A 88 8.23 5.01 17.02
CA TRP A 88 7.86 5.14 15.61
C TRP A 88 9.00 4.98 14.62
N VAL A 89 10.18 5.53 14.93
CA VAL A 89 11.29 5.50 13.98
C VAL A 89 11.70 4.08 13.61
N PRO A 90 11.89 3.14 14.57
CA PRO A 90 12.22 1.77 14.20
C PRO A 90 11.13 1.08 13.38
N LYS A 91 9.86 1.36 13.69
CA LYS A 91 8.74 0.76 12.95
C LYS A 91 8.69 1.24 11.51
N LEU A 92 8.82 2.55 11.29
CA LEU A 92 8.80 3.11 9.94
C LEU A 92 10.03 2.67 9.14
N SER A 93 11.19 2.62 9.79
CA SER A 93 12.42 2.13 9.16
C SER A 93 12.25 0.68 8.71
N ARG A 94 11.68 -0.16 9.57
CA ARG A 94 11.45 -1.56 9.24
C ARG A 94 10.46 -1.73 8.09
N ASN A 95 9.42 -0.89 8.05
CA ASN A 95 8.45 -0.93 6.96
C ASN A 95 9.11 -0.59 5.62
N VAL A 96 9.96 0.45 5.60
CA VAL A 96 10.67 0.84 4.38
C VAL A 96 11.61 -0.28 3.93
N GLU A 97 12.33 -0.90 4.85
CA GLU A 97 13.21 -2.03 4.53
C GLU A 97 12.42 -3.20 3.95
N ARG A 98 11.30 -3.52 4.57
CA ARG A 98 10.45 -4.62 4.12
C ARG A 98 9.93 -4.37 2.71
N ASP A 99 9.54 -3.14 2.41
CA ASP A 99 9.09 -2.78 1.06
C ASP A 99 10.19 -3.07 0.03
N LYS A 100 11.43 -2.73 0.35
CA LYS A 100 12.56 -2.99 -0.55
C LYS A 100 12.81 -4.48 -0.72
N GLU A 101 12.75 -5.23 0.37
CA GLU A 101 12.91 -6.69 0.34
C GLU A 101 11.85 -7.35 -0.54
N VAL A 102 10.61 -6.92 -0.37
CA VAL A 102 9.47 -7.44 -1.16
C VAL A 102 9.64 -7.08 -2.63
N ASN A 103 9.98 -5.82 -2.92
CA ASN A 103 10.21 -5.39 -4.29
C ASN A 103 11.27 -6.25 -4.97
N ASP A 104 12.40 -6.46 -4.28
CA ASP A 104 13.51 -7.25 -4.83
C ASP A 104 13.11 -8.70 -5.07
N ALA A 105 12.37 -9.29 -4.13
CA ALA A 105 11.92 -10.67 -4.25
C ALA A 105 10.98 -10.84 -5.45
N LEU A 106 10.06 -9.92 -5.64
CA LEU A 106 9.10 -9.98 -6.75
C LEU A 106 9.80 -9.74 -8.10
N LEU A 107 10.72 -8.78 -8.15
CA LEU A 107 11.48 -8.51 -9.37
C LEU A 107 12.31 -9.73 -9.76
N ALA A 108 12.89 -10.43 -8.78
CA ALA A 108 13.66 -11.64 -9.03
C ALA A 108 12.80 -12.75 -9.64
N GLU A 109 11.50 -12.76 -9.37
CA GLU A 109 10.57 -13.74 -9.93
C GLU A 109 9.95 -13.28 -11.25
N GLY A 110 10.39 -12.16 -11.78
CA GLY A 110 9.92 -11.65 -13.06
C GLY A 110 8.64 -10.83 -13.00
N TRP A 111 8.26 -10.36 -11.81
CA TRP A 111 7.07 -9.54 -11.63
C TRP A 111 7.40 -8.06 -11.74
N LEU A 112 6.51 -7.30 -12.36
CA LEU A 112 6.56 -5.85 -12.32
C LEU A 112 5.89 -5.42 -11.02
N VAL A 113 6.53 -4.54 -10.26
CA VAL A 113 6.00 -4.06 -9.00
C VAL A 113 5.58 -2.59 -9.16
N LEU A 114 4.32 -2.30 -8.87
CA LEU A 114 3.80 -0.95 -8.89
C LEU A 114 3.26 -0.62 -7.51
N ARG A 115 3.64 0.55 -7.00
CA ARG A 115 3.18 1.02 -5.68
C ARG A 115 2.47 2.35 -5.83
N PHE A 116 1.34 2.47 -5.15
CA PHE A 116 0.54 3.69 -5.17
C PHE A 116 0.26 4.14 -3.75
N TRP A 117 0.34 5.43 -3.51
CA TRP A 117 0.01 5.99 -2.21
C TRP A 117 -1.50 6.09 -2.05
N GLU A 118 -2.01 5.78 -0.86
CA GLU A 118 -3.44 5.89 -0.57
C GLU A 118 -3.97 7.29 -0.88
N SER A 119 -3.20 8.32 -0.54
CA SER A 119 -3.62 9.70 -0.79
C SER A 119 -3.75 10.00 -2.28
N ASP A 120 -2.88 9.42 -3.11
CA ASP A 120 -2.97 9.62 -4.56
C ASP A 120 -4.19 8.93 -5.15
N ILE A 121 -4.52 7.76 -4.64
CA ILE A 121 -5.72 7.02 -5.08
C ILE A 121 -6.97 7.81 -4.72
N LYS A 122 -7.04 8.34 -3.50
CA LYS A 122 -8.18 9.15 -3.07
C LYS A 122 -8.33 10.42 -3.87
N LYS A 123 -7.21 11.01 -4.28
CA LYS A 123 -7.19 12.26 -5.01
C LYS A 123 -7.63 12.09 -6.47
N ASP A 124 -7.12 11.06 -7.13
CA ASP A 124 -7.41 10.82 -8.55
C ASP A 124 -7.15 9.35 -8.89
N VAL A 125 -8.14 8.52 -8.64
CA VAL A 125 -8.00 7.08 -8.87
C VAL A 125 -7.78 6.76 -10.36
N MET A 126 -8.39 7.52 -11.26
CA MET A 126 -8.25 7.25 -12.70
C MET A 126 -6.84 7.50 -13.20
N LYS A 127 -6.13 8.44 -12.60
CA LYS A 127 -4.72 8.67 -12.92
C LYS A 127 -3.90 7.42 -12.58
N CYS A 128 -4.21 6.80 -11.46
CA CYS A 128 -3.55 5.55 -11.05
C CYS A 128 -3.88 4.40 -12.00
N VAL A 129 -5.14 4.29 -12.42
CA VAL A 129 -5.57 3.26 -13.37
C VAL A 129 -4.82 3.42 -14.69
N ARG A 130 -4.69 4.66 -15.19
CA ARG A 130 -3.98 4.93 -16.44
C ARG A 130 -2.51 4.55 -16.36
N GLU A 131 -1.91 4.71 -15.18
CA GLU A 131 -0.53 4.31 -14.97
C GLU A 131 -0.35 2.80 -15.17
N ILE A 132 -1.32 2.02 -14.66
CA ILE A 132 -1.32 0.57 -14.82
C ILE A 132 -1.54 0.18 -16.28
N GLU A 133 -2.44 0.87 -16.96
CA GLU A 133 -2.78 0.58 -18.35
C GLU A 133 -1.57 0.66 -19.28
N LYS A 134 -0.56 1.44 -18.94
CA LYS A 134 0.67 1.54 -19.72
C LYS A 134 1.41 0.21 -19.84
N TYR A 135 1.15 -0.72 -18.94
CA TYR A 135 1.84 -2.01 -18.87
C TYR A 135 0.97 -3.19 -19.31
N LEU A 136 -0.23 -2.92 -19.79
CA LEU A 136 -1.16 -3.99 -20.22
C LEU A 136 -1.11 -4.26 -21.74
#